data_24ff55edd8b7a868b2c8cd7f67c55a56
#
_entry.id   24ff55edd8b7a868b2c8cd7f67c55a56
#
_cell.length_a   1.000
_cell.length_b   1.000
_cell.length_c   1.000
_cell.angle_alpha   90.00
_cell.angle_beta   90.00
_cell.angle_gamma   90.00
#
_symmetry.space_group_name_H-M   'P 1'
#
loop_
_entity.id
_entity.type
_entity.pdbx_description
1 polymer ?
#
loop_
_entity_poly.entity_id
_entity_poly.type
_entity_poly.pdbx_seq_one_letter_code
_entity_poly.pdbx_strand_id
1 'polypeptide(L)'
;YYYDAISELKRFIKKFPNHERINYAHFLLAICYYEQIVDEKKDIEPLLNAQKEFKFIIKNYPESDFALDAKFKLDLTNDVLASKEMFLGRYYLKKEKWIAAINRFKYVVDNYDTTIYIEEALHRLVEVHYRLGLVDEAKKYASLLGYNYQSSEWYEVSYAILNKEYKNPINKINKKKGNFIIRKFKSLFEM
;
A
#
# COMPACT_ATOMS: atom_id res chain seq x y z
N TYR A 1 -2.48 25.63 15.08
CA TYR A 1 -3.34 26.11 13.98
C TYR A 1 -4.31 25.04 13.48
N TYR A 2 -3.88 23.81 13.17
CA TYR A 2 -4.79 22.77 12.67
C TYR A 2 -5.84 22.33 13.70
N TYR A 3 -5.51 22.26 14.98
CA TYR A 3 -6.45 21.86 16.04
C TYR A 3 -7.63 22.83 16.16
N ASP A 4 -7.36 24.14 16.08
CA ASP A 4 -8.40 25.17 16.14
C ASP A 4 -9.31 25.07 14.92
N ALA A 5 -8.70 24.94 13.72
CA ALA A 5 -9.43 24.78 12.47
C ALA A 5 -10.34 23.55 12.48
N ILE A 6 -9.84 22.40 12.96
CA ILE A 6 -10.62 21.15 13.11
C ILE A 6 -11.80 21.38 14.05
N SER A 7 -11.59 22.04 15.18
CA SER A 7 -12.65 22.33 16.15
C SER A 7 -13.76 23.18 15.53
N GLU A 8 -13.39 24.26 14.85
CA GLU A 8 -14.34 25.18 14.22
C GLU A 8 -15.09 24.52 13.04
N LEU A 9 -14.39 23.75 12.21
CA LEU A 9 -15.00 23.00 11.10
C LEU A 9 -16.01 21.97 11.63
N LYS A 10 -15.66 21.19 12.64
CA LYS A 10 -16.59 20.25 13.29
C LYS A 10 -17.83 20.96 13.87
N ARG A 11 -17.63 22.13 14.50
CA ARG A 11 -18.72 22.94 15.02
C ARG A 11 -19.63 23.45 13.89
N PHE A 12 -19.03 23.93 12.78
CA PHE A 12 -19.79 24.38 11.62
C PHE A 12 -20.61 23.26 11.00
N ILE A 13 -19.98 22.09 10.74
CA ILE A 13 -20.63 20.90 10.16
C ILE A 13 -21.82 20.45 11.03
N LYS A 14 -21.63 20.42 12.34
CA LYS A 14 -22.69 20.04 13.29
C LYS A 14 -23.83 21.05 13.31
N LYS A 15 -23.54 22.34 13.25
CA LYS A 15 -24.53 23.41 13.37
C LYS A 15 -25.30 23.67 12.07
N PHE A 16 -24.64 23.47 10.93
CA PHE A 16 -25.18 23.82 9.62
C PHE A 16 -25.05 22.67 8.61
N PRO A 17 -25.66 21.47 8.88
CA PRO A 17 -25.42 20.26 8.06
C PRO A 17 -25.94 20.40 6.62
N ASN A 18 -26.87 21.31 6.35
CA ASN A 18 -27.47 21.54 5.03
C ASN A 18 -26.95 22.84 4.36
N HIS A 19 -25.84 23.39 4.85
CA HIS A 19 -25.27 24.60 4.25
C HIS A 19 -24.72 24.32 2.84
N GLU A 20 -24.86 25.26 1.92
CA GLU A 20 -24.38 25.11 0.53
C GLU A 20 -22.90 24.73 0.40
N ARG A 21 -22.06 25.15 1.37
CA ARG A 21 -20.62 24.85 1.42
C ARG A 21 -20.27 23.72 2.38
N ILE A 22 -21.18 22.84 2.68
CA ILE A 22 -20.93 21.74 3.63
C ILE A 22 -19.89 20.75 3.09
N ASN A 23 -19.90 20.49 1.78
CA ASN A 23 -18.91 19.66 1.09
C ASN A 23 -17.50 20.25 1.22
N TYR A 24 -17.36 21.57 1.08
CA TYR A 24 -16.09 22.26 1.29
C TYR A 24 -15.61 22.19 2.74
N ALA A 25 -16.53 22.32 3.71
CA ALA A 25 -16.17 22.20 5.12
C ALA A 25 -15.63 20.80 5.47
N HIS A 26 -16.25 19.73 4.94
CA HIS A 26 -15.74 18.37 5.07
C HIS A 26 -14.38 18.21 4.38
N PHE A 27 -14.21 18.79 3.19
CA PHE A 27 -12.93 18.75 2.48
C PHE A 27 -11.81 19.43 3.27
N LEU A 28 -12.04 20.64 3.78
CA LEU A 28 -11.07 21.32 4.63
C LEU A 28 -10.76 20.55 5.91
N LEU A 29 -11.78 19.91 6.52
CA LEU A 29 -11.58 19.08 7.70
C LEU A 29 -10.67 17.88 7.38
N ALA A 30 -10.90 17.22 6.23
CA ALA A 30 -10.04 16.14 5.76
C ALA A 30 -8.60 16.61 5.52
N ILE A 31 -8.41 17.76 4.88
CA ILE A 31 -7.08 18.37 4.66
C ILE A 31 -6.41 18.70 6.00
N CYS A 32 -7.12 19.30 6.94
CA CYS A 32 -6.55 19.61 8.26
C CYS A 32 -6.06 18.35 9.00
N TYR A 33 -6.74 17.23 8.86
CA TYR A 33 -6.26 15.96 9.39
C TYR A 33 -5.07 15.42 8.59
N TYR A 34 -5.13 15.49 7.27
CA TYR A 34 -4.07 14.99 6.40
C TYR A 34 -2.74 15.74 6.64
N GLU A 35 -2.77 17.05 6.78
CA GLU A 35 -1.57 17.88 7.00
C GLU A 35 -0.93 17.71 8.39
N GLN A 36 -1.61 17.03 9.34
CA GLN A 36 -1.02 16.68 10.63
C GLN A 36 -0.10 15.46 10.56
N ILE A 37 0.00 14.82 9.40
CA ILE A 37 0.84 13.65 9.20
C ILE A 37 2.31 14.09 9.14
N VAL A 38 3.06 13.81 10.18
CA VAL A 38 4.49 14.17 10.26
C VAL A 38 5.38 12.95 9.98
N ASP A 39 4.93 11.74 10.31
CA ASP A 39 5.72 10.50 10.18
C ASP A 39 4.78 9.27 10.25
N GLU A 40 4.95 8.33 9.34
CA GLU A 40 4.21 7.04 9.30
C GLU A 40 4.37 6.20 10.58
N LYS A 41 5.40 6.46 11.38
CA LYS A 41 5.69 5.76 12.64
C LYS A 41 4.93 6.32 13.84
N LYS A 42 4.32 7.49 13.70
CA LYS A 42 3.57 8.16 14.79
C LYS A 42 2.10 7.74 14.81
N ASP A 43 1.29 8.56 15.46
CA ASP A 43 -0.13 8.35 15.60
C ASP A 43 -0.83 8.35 14.23
N ILE A 44 -1.65 7.33 13.99
CA ILE A 44 -2.43 7.19 12.75
C ILE A 44 -3.85 7.74 12.88
N GLU A 45 -4.26 8.19 14.05
CA GLU A 45 -5.63 8.69 14.24
C GLU A 45 -5.96 9.84 13.28
N PRO A 46 -5.09 10.83 13.05
CA PRO A 46 -5.33 11.85 12.03
C PRO A 46 -5.53 11.26 10.62
N LEU A 47 -4.73 10.27 10.23
CA LEU A 47 -4.88 9.59 8.93
C LEU A 47 -6.24 8.89 8.78
N LEU A 48 -6.68 8.18 9.81
CA LEU A 48 -7.96 7.51 9.81
C LEU A 48 -9.12 8.51 9.74
N ASN A 49 -8.99 9.65 10.41
CA ASN A 49 -9.96 10.72 10.34
C ASN A 49 -9.97 11.38 8.95
N ALA A 50 -8.81 11.65 8.33
CA ALA A 50 -8.71 12.14 6.97
C ALA A 50 -9.38 11.16 5.97
N GLN A 51 -9.04 9.86 6.07
CA GLN A 51 -9.63 8.81 5.24
C GLN A 51 -11.16 8.80 5.34
N LYS A 52 -11.70 8.90 6.56
CA LYS A 52 -13.14 8.92 6.80
C LYS A 52 -13.82 10.11 6.12
N GLU A 53 -13.26 11.31 6.26
CA GLU A 53 -13.81 12.52 5.66
C GLU A 53 -13.69 12.48 4.12
N PHE A 54 -12.57 12.03 3.54
CA PHE A 54 -12.45 11.87 2.09
C PHE A 54 -13.47 10.86 1.54
N LYS A 55 -13.63 9.69 2.19
CA LYS A 55 -14.67 8.71 1.81
C LYS A 55 -16.07 9.30 1.91
N PHE A 56 -16.33 10.12 2.92
CA PHE A 56 -17.62 10.80 3.09
C PHE A 56 -17.93 11.73 1.91
N ILE A 57 -16.95 12.54 1.49
CA ILE A 57 -17.12 13.47 0.35
C ILE A 57 -17.38 12.70 -0.93
N ILE A 58 -16.58 11.69 -1.24
CA ILE A 58 -16.69 10.90 -2.47
C ILE A 58 -18.07 10.22 -2.55
N LYS A 59 -18.58 9.74 -1.40
CA LYS A 59 -19.86 9.03 -1.33
C LYS A 59 -21.06 9.97 -1.42
N ASN A 60 -21.03 11.10 -0.70
CA ASN A 60 -22.20 11.95 -0.54
C ASN A 60 -22.24 13.14 -1.49
N TYR A 61 -21.09 13.53 -2.04
CA TYR A 61 -20.95 14.68 -2.96
C TYR A 61 -20.10 14.33 -4.19
N PRO A 62 -20.43 13.24 -4.94
CA PRO A 62 -19.60 12.74 -6.04
C PRO A 62 -19.42 13.74 -7.18
N GLU A 63 -20.40 14.64 -7.38
CA GLU A 63 -20.39 15.66 -8.44
C GLU A 63 -19.77 16.99 -7.99
N SER A 64 -19.24 17.06 -6.77
CA SER A 64 -18.59 18.27 -6.29
C SER A 64 -17.18 18.41 -6.84
N ASP A 65 -16.71 19.65 -7.02
CA ASP A 65 -15.35 19.97 -7.45
C ASP A 65 -14.28 19.35 -6.53
N PHE A 66 -14.67 19.05 -5.27
CA PHE A 66 -13.77 18.46 -4.27
C PHE A 66 -13.72 16.92 -4.32
N ALA A 67 -14.64 16.26 -5.03
CA ALA A 67 -14.71 14.80 -5.04
C ALA A 67 -13.50 14.15 -5.73
N LEU A 68 -13.04 14.73 -6.84
CA LEU A 68 -11.85 14.25 -7.55
C LEU A 68 -10.59 14.41 -6.71
N ASP A 69 -10.43 15.58 -6.07
CA ASP A 69 -9.30 15.86 -5.20
C ASP A 69 -9.31 14.98 -3.94
N ALA A 70 -10.50 14.78 -3.36
CA ALA A 70 -10.71 13.86 -2.24
C ALA A 70 -10.33 12.42 -2.61
N LYS A 71 -10.63 11.96 -3.82
CA LYS A 71 -10.24 10.63 -4.30
C LYS A 71 -8.73 10.50 -4.39
N PHE A 72 -8.06 11.45 -5.01
CA PHE A 72 -6.60 11.46 -5.09
C PHE A 72 -5.94 11.48 -3.70
N LYS A 73 -6.43 12.33 -2.80
CA LYS A 73 -5.93 12.41 -1.41
C LYS A 73 -6.24 11.14 -0.61
N LEU A 74 -7.36 10.47 -0.90
CA LEU A 74 -7.70 9.20 -0.29
C LEU A 74 -6.71 8.11 -0.71
N ASP A 75 -6.32 8.05 -1.98
CA ASP A 75 -5.35 7.08 -2.46
C ASP A 75 -4.00 7.27 -1.78
N LEU A 76 -3.50 8.52 -1.69
CA LEU A 76 -2.28 8.83 -0.93
C LEU A 76 -2.38 8.47 0.56
N THR A 77 -3.54 8.71 1.17
CA THR A 77 -3.80 8.36 2.58
C THR A 77 -3.76 6.84 2.76
N ASN A 78 -4.34 6.08 1.83
CA ASN A 78 -4.33 4.62 1.84
C ASN A 78 -2.90 4.07 1.68
N ASP A 79 -2.07 4.68 0.83
CA ASP A 79 -0.67 4.29 0.68
C ASP A 79 0.10 4.45 1.99
N VAL A 80 -0.09 5.54 2.72
CA VAL A 80 0.57 5.74 4.02
C VAL A 80 0.09 4.73 5.06
N LEU A 81 -1.23 4.46 5.12
CA LEU A 81 -1.80 3.46 6.03
C LEU A 81 -1.30 2.05 5.69
N ALA A 82 -1.26 1.68 4.42
CA ALA A 82 -0.71 0.41 3.96
C ALA A 82 0.78 0.28 4.29
N SER A 83 1.56 1.33 4.07
CA SER A 83 2.99 1.42 4.41
C SER A 83 3.24 1.06 5.87
N LYS A 84 2.43 1.60 6.79
CA LYS A 84 2.53 1.29 8.22
C LYS A 84 2.25 -0.18 8.53
N GLU A 85 1.20 -0.75 7.96
CA GLU A 85 0.89 -2.16 8.13
C GLU A 85 2.01 -3.05 7.56
N MET A 86 2.55 -2.70 6.39
CA MET A 86 3.69 -3.38 5.79
C MET A 86 4.95 -3.29 6.67
N PHE A 87 5.23 -2.13 7.24
CA PHE A 87 6.35 -1.95 8.18
C PHE A 87 6.20 -2.89 9.39
N LEU A 88 5.03 -2.92 10.02
CA LEU A 88 4.75 -3.82 11.14
C LEU A 88 4.81 -5.30 10.73
N GLY A 89 4.27 -5.63 9.55
CA GLY A 89 4.32 -6.98 9.00
C GLY A 89 5.76 -7.48 8.82
N ARG A 90 6.61 -6.67 8.18
CA ARG A 90 8.05 -6.96 8.01
C ARG A 90 8.78 -7.07 9.34
N TYR A 91 8.45 -6.22 10.32
CA TYR A 91 9.02 -6.30 11.67
C TYR A 91 8.66 -7.64 12.34
N TYR A 92 7.38 -8.05 12.32
CA TYR A 92 6.95 -9.32 12.89
C TYR A 92 7.55 -10.52 12.14
N LEU A 93 7.66 -10.43 10.82
CA LEU A 93 8.31 -11.43 9.98
C LEU A 93 9.79 -11.64 10.42
N LYS A 94 10.53 -10.55 10.59
CA LYS A 94 11.93 -10.59 11.08
C LYS A 94 12.06 -11.17 12.49
N LYS A 95 11.02 -11.02 13.32
CA LYS A 95 10.95 -11.57 14.68
C LYS A 95 10.35 -12.96 14.74
N GLU A 96 10.10 -13.59 13.58
CA GLU A 96 9.49 -14.92 13.45
C GLU A 96 8.10 -15.05 14.12
N LYS A 97 7.43 -13.90 14.31
CA LYS A 97 6.05 -13.86 14.82
C LYS A 97 5.07 -14.01 13.66
N TRP A 98 5.02 -15.23 13.11
CA TRP A 98 4.35 -15.54 11.85
C TRP A 98 2.89 -15.11 11.80
N ILE A 99 2.09 -15.44 12.83
CA ILE A 99 0.66 -15.09 12.86
C ILE A 99 0.46 -13.57 12.90
N ALA A 100 1.28 -12.85 13.67
CA ALA A 100 1.20 -11.38 13.70
C ALA A 100 1.58 -10.77 12.35
N ALA A 101 2.58 -11.32 11.66
CA ALA A 101 2.97 -10.90 10.32
C ALA A 101 1.85 -11.16 9.31
N ILE A 102 1.26 -12.36 9.30
CA ILE A 102 0.12 -12.72 8.44
C ILE A 102 -1.02 -11.73 8.61
N ASN A 103 -1.42 -11.43 9.85
CA ASN A 103 -2.52 -10.51 10.12
C ASN A 103 -2.27 -9.12 9.54
N ARG A 104 -1.02 -8.60 9.60
CA ARG A 104 -0.68 -7.31 9.03
C ARG A 104 -0.72 -7.30 7.50
N PHE A 105 -0.09 -8.27 6.87
CA PHE A 105 -0.11 -8.39 5.40
C PHE A 105 -1.52 -8.66 4.87
N LYS A 106 -2.29 -9.50 5.56
CA LYS A 106 -3.69 -9.74 5.19
C LYS A 106 -4.52 -8.48 5.31
N TYR A 107 -4.29 -7.66 6.34
CA TYR A 107 -5.00 -6.39 6.50
C TYR A 107 -4.75 -5.45 5.31
N VAL A 108 -3.52 -5.43 4.75
CA VAL A 108 -3.22 -4.67 3.52
C VAL A 108 -4.02 -5.22 2.33
N VAL A 109 -4.03 -6.54 2.15
CA VAL A 109 -4.78 -7.18 1.05
C VAL A 109 -6.27 -6.91 1.14
N ASP A 110 -6.83 -6.93 2.35
CA ASP A 110 -8.28 -6.80 2.57
C ASP A 110 -8.77 -5.34 2.54
N ASN A 111 -7.90 -4.34 2.83
CA ASN A 111 -8.33 -2.94 3.01
C ASN A 111 -7.61 -1.93 2.12
N TYR A 112 -6.48 -2.29 1.50
CA TYR A 112 -5.60 -1.40 0.74
C TYR A 112 -5.14 -2.05 -0.57
N ASP A 113 -6.02 -2.77 -1.25
CA ASP A 113 -5.77 -3.55 -2.46
C ASP A 113 -5.38 -2.69 -3.69
N THR A 114 -5.68 -1.40 -3.65
CA THR A 114 -5.33 -0.44 -4.72
C THR A 114 -3.97 0.25 -4.51
N THR A 115 -3.29 -0.02 -3.38
CA THR A 115 -2.01 0.62 -3.05
C THR A 115 -0.83 -0.08 -3.71
N ILE A 116 0.28 0.64 -3.81
CA ILE A 116 1.55 0.10 -4.34
C ILE A 116 2.11 -1.08 -3.52
N TYR A 117 1.54 -1.36 -2.34
CA TYR A 117 2.00 -2.40 -1.42
C TYR A 117 1.31 -3.74 -1.61
N ILE A 118 0.25 -3.82 -2.43
CA ILE A 118 -0.57 -5.02 -2.59
C ILE A 118 0.25 -6.23 -3.06
N GLU A 119 1.13 -6.02 -4.04
CA GLU A 119 1.94 -7.09 -4.63
C GLU A 119 2.93 -7.66 -3.60
N GLU A 120 3.63 -6.81 -2.84
CA GLU A 120 4.50 -7.26 -1.77
C GLU A 120 3.72 -7.96 -0.66
N ALA A 121 2.55 -7.43 -0.26
CA ALA A 121 1.73 -8.03 0.78
C ALA A 121 1.30 -9.46 0.41
N LEU A 122 0.85 -9.67 -0.83
CA LEU A 122 0.53 -11.00 -1.36
C LEU A 122 1.74 -11.92 -1.36
N HIS A 123 2.89 -11.44 -1.83
CA HIS A 123 4.14 -12.21 -1.79
C HIS A 123 4.53 -12.62 -0.37
N ARG A 124 4.46 -11.71 0.60
CA ARG A 124 4.78 -12.01 2.00
C ARG A 124 3.84 -13.05 2.60
N LEU A 125 2.57 -13.03 2.20
CA LEU A 125 1.62 -14.08 2.59
C LEU A 125 2.01 -15.44 1.99
N VAL A 126 2.43 -15.48 0.72
CA VAL A 126 2.98 -16.72 0.12
C VAL A 126 4.18 -17.22 0.92
N GLU A 127 5.14 -16.34 1.18
CA GLU A 127 6.38 -16.68 1.91
C GLU A 127 6.08 -17.27 3.30
N VAL A 128 5.24 -16.60 4.08
CA VAL A 128 4.97 -17.00 5.46
C VAL A 128 4.17 -18.30 5.52
N HIS A 129 3.11 -18.45 4.70
CA HIS A 129 2.33 -19.67 4.67
C HIS A 129 3.17 -20.86 4.21
N TYR A 130 4.03 -20.67 3.21
CA TYR A 130 4.94 -21.73 2.76
C TYR A 130 5.92 -22.16 3.86
N ARG A 131 6.52 -21.21 4.60
CA ARG A 131 7.41 -21.50 5.75
C ARG A 131 6.71 -22.26 6.87
N LEU A 132 5.42 -22.03 7.08
CA LEU A 132 4.59 -22.73 8.06
C LEU A 132 4.10 -24.11 7.56
N GLY A 133 4.43 -24.51 6.32
CA GLY A 133 3.95 -25.75 5.71
C GLY A 133 2.50 -25.67 5.21
N LEU A 134 1.86 -24.50 5.25
CA LEU A 134 0.51 -24.27 4.77
C LEU A 134 0.54 -24.00 3.25
N VAL A 135 0.92 -25.05 2.50
CA VAL A 135 1.23 -24.93 1.06
C VAL A 135 0.00 -24.53 0.25
N ASP A 136 -1.18 -24.98 0.61
CA ASP A 136 -2.41 -24.66 -0.14
C ASP A 136 -2.82 -23.21 0.04
N GLU A 137 -2.67 -22.65 1.24
CA GLU A 137 -2.84 -21.23 1.50
C GLU A 137 -1.81 -20.39 0.73
N ALA A 138 -0.55 -20.83 0.72
CA ALA A 138 0.50 -20.16 -0.06
C ALA A 138 0.15 -20.12 -1.56
N LYS A 139 -0.36 -21.24 -2.11
CA LYS A 139 -0.81 -21.30 -3.51
C LYS A 139 -1.97 -20.36 -3.81
N LYS A 140 -2.93 -20.19 -2.88
CA LYS A 140 -4.05 -19.24 -3.06
C LYS A 140 -3.56 -17.81 -3.27
N TYR A 141 -2.65 -17.34 -2.40
CA TYR A 141 -2.09 -16.00 -2.54
C TYR A 141 -1.18 -15.84 -3.76
N ALA A 142 -0.41 -16.88 -4.12
CA ALA A 142 0.37 -16.88 -5.35
C ALA A 142 -0.51 -16.85 -6.62
N SER A 143 -1.64 -17.55 -6.59
CA SER A 143 -2.61 -17.52 -7.70
C SER A 143 -3.25 -16.14 -7.84
N LEU A 144 -3.60 -15.49 -6.71
CA LEU A 144 -4.13 -14.14 -6.71
C LEU A 144 -3.12 -13.13 -7.26
N LEU A 145 -1.84 -13.27 -6.85
CA LEU A 145 -0.74 -12.46 -7.37
C LEU A 145 -0.53 -12.71 -8.87
N GLY A 146 -0.54 -13.96 -9.31
CA GLY A 146 -0.37 -14.33 -10.72
C GLY A 146 -1.54 -13.91 -11.59
N TYR A 147 -2.77 -13.90 -11.08
CA TYR A 147 -3.94 -13.48 -11.84
C TYR A 147 -3.97 -11.95 -12.10
N ASN A 148 -3.61 -11.16 -11.07
CA ASN A 148 -3.71 -9.70 -11.15
C ASN A 148 -2.40 -9.01 -11.55
N TYR A 149 -1.22 -9.61 -11.27
CA TYR A 149 0.08 -8.94 -11.33
C TYR A 149 1.16 -9.82 -11.98
N GLN A 150 0.89 -10.39 -13.16
CA GLN A 150 1.78 -11.34 -13.87
C GLN A 150 3.17 -10.79 -14.19
N SER A 151 3.29 -9.48 -14.40
CA SER A 151 4.57 -8.81 -14.72
C SER A 151 5.36 -8.39 -13.48
N SER A 152 4.85 -8.66 -12.29
CA SER A 152 5.46 -8.27 -11.01
C SER A 152 6.68 -9.11 -10.67
N GLU A 153 7.74 -8.48 -10.19
CA GLU A 153 8.90 -9.19 -9.62
C GLU A 153 8.47 -10.05 -8.41
N TRP A 154 7.47 -9.62 -7.66
CA TRP A 154 6.91 -10.35 -6.53
C TRP A 154 6.23 -11.64 -6.95
N TYR A 155 5.56 -11.63 -8.12
CA TYR A 155 5.00 -12.85 -8.70
C TYR A 155 6.08 -13.88 -9.00
N GLU A 156 7.15 -13.46 -9.66
CA GLU A 156 8.24 -14.35 -10.03
C GLU A 156 8.92 -14.99 -8.81
N VAL A 157 9.18 -14.18 -7.77
CA VAL A 157 9.78 -14.67 -6.52
C VAL A 157 8.82 -15.64 -5.80
N SER A 158 7.53 -15.34 -5.78
CA SER A 158 6.50 -16.22 -5.19
C SER A 158 6.40 -17.56 -5.93
N TYR A 159 6.43 -17.50 -7.25
CA TYR A 159 6.40 -18.72 -8.08
C TYR A 159 7.63 -19.59 -7.86
N ALA A 160 8.81 -18.98 -7.72
CA ALA A 160 10.05 -19.68 -7.43
C ALA A 160 10.06 -20.36 -6.05
N ILE A 161 9.36 -19.80 -5.05
CA ILE A 161 9.17 -20.43 -3.73
C ILE A 161 8.38 -21.73 -3.85
N LEU A 162 7.31 -21.72 -4.63
CA LEU A 162 6.40 -22.86 -4.79
C LEU A 162 6.92 -23.92 -5.75
N ASN A 163 7.74 -23.52 -6.73
CA ASN A 163 8.29 -24.39 -7.75
C ASN A 163 9.82 -24.30 -7.76
N LYS A 164 10.47 -25.23 -7.09
CA LYS A 164 11.96 -25.29 -6.98
C LYS A 164 12.68 -25.44 -8.31
N GLU A 165 12.00 -25.92 -9.34
CA GLU A 165 12.56 -26.07 -10.71
C GLU A 165 12.41 -24.80 -11.56
N TYR A 166 11.67 -23.82 -11.08
CA TYR A 166 11.44 -22.58 -11.80
C TYR A 166 12.75 -21.78 -11.93
N LYS A 167 13.18 -21.59 -13.15
CA LYS A 167 14.31 -20.70 -13.50
C LYS A 167 13.72 -19.46 -14.18
N ASN A 168 13.74 -18.34 -13.47
CA ASN A 168 13.24 -17.07 -13.98
C ASN A 168 13.88 -16.74 -15.34
N PRO A 169 13.11 -16.63 -16.44
CA PRO A 169 13.62 -16.31 -17.76
C PRO A 169 14.28 -14.92 -17.83
N ILE A 170 13.82 -13.95 -17.04
CA ILE A 170 14.35 -12.58 -17.01
C ILE A 170 15.75 -12.53 -16.40
N ASN A 171 16.04 -13.32 -15.38
CA ASN A 171 17.37 -13.42 -14.80
C ASN A 171 18.42 -13.94 -15.80
N LYS A 172 18.02 -14.75 -16.80
CA LYS A 172 18.90 -15.16 -17.88
C LYS A 172 19.24 -14.00 -18.83
N ILE A 173 18.29 -13.11 -19.09
CA ILE A 173 18.45 -11.97 -19.98
C ILE A 173 19.32 -10.89 -19.30
N ASN A 174 19.08 -10.61 -18.02
CA ASN A 174 19.84 -9.64 -17.25
C ASN A 174 21.29 -10.11 -16.97
N LYS A 175 21.50 -11.40 -16.66
CA LYS A 175 22.87 -11.95 -16.60
C LYS A 175 23.61 -11.88 -17.93
N LYS A 176 22.94 -12.13 -19.07
CA LYS A 176 23.56 -11.98 -20.39
C LYS A 176 23.88 -10.52 -20.71
N LYS A 177 22.98 -9.57 -20.40
CA LYS A 177 23.22 -8.13 -20.58
C LYS A 177 24.34 -7.61 -19.65
N GLY A 178 24.31 -7.98 -18.35
CA GLY A 178 25.35 -7.60 -17.40
C GLY A 178 26.74 -8.14 -17.83
N ASN A 179 26.84 -9.40 -18.22
CA ASN A 179 28.09 -9.98 -18.70
C ASN A 179 28.55 -9.35 -20.03
N PHE A 180 27.65 -8.94 -20.91
CA PHE A 180 27.96 -8.24 -22.13
C PHE A 180 28.49 -6.83 -21.87
N ILE A 181 27.90 -6.09 -20.96
CA ILE A 181 28.33 -4.75 -20.56
C ILE A 181 29.69 -4.81 -19.86
N ILE A 182 29.91 -5.75 -18.94
CA ILE A 182 31.19 -5.93 -18.26
C ILE A 182 32.29 -6.34 -19.24
N ARG A 183 32.02 -7.21 -20.20
CA ARG A 183 32.98 -7.57 -21.27
C ARG A 183 33.33 -6.38 -22.16
N LYS A 184 32.34 -5.57 -22.54
CA LYS A 184 32.54 -4.38 -23.34
C LYS A 184 33.32 -3.29 -22.60
N PHE A 185 33.11 -3.16 -21.28
CA PHE A 185 33.91 -2.26 -20.44
C PHE A 185 35.37 -2.74 -20.32
N LYS A 186 35.61 -4.05 -20.07
CA LYS A 186 36.97 -4.57 -20.00
C LYS A 186 37.75 -4.38 -21.31
N SER A 187 37.11 -4.61 -22.45
CA SER A 187 37.76 -4.43 -23.75
C SER A 187 38.08 -2.97 -24.10
N LEU A 188 37.49 -1.98 -23.39
CA LEU A 188 37.79 -0.56 -23.56
C LEU A 188 38.98 -0.07 -22.69
N PHE A 189 39.36 -0.87 -21.67
CA PHE A 189 40.49 -0.54 -20.75
C PHE A 189 41.73 -1.41 -20.98
N GLU A 190 41.67 -2.38 -21.90
CA GLU A 190 42.79 -3.23 -22.29
C GLU A 190 43.43 -2.79 -23.64
N MET A 191 43.11 -1.59 -24.11
CA MET A 191 43.80 -0.88 -25.17
C MET A 191 44.61 0.29 -24.58
#